data_8bbf15181e5fc06dfb900c1277bff5cc
#
_entry.id   8bbf15181e5fc06dfb900c1277bff5cc
#
_cell.length_a   1.000
_cell.length_b   1.000
_cell.length_c   1.000
_cell.angle_alpha   90.00
_cell.angle_beta   90.00
_cell.angle_gamma   90.00
#
_symmetry.space_group_name_H-M   'P 1'
#
loop_
_entity.id
_entity.type
_entity.pdbx_description
1 polymer ?
#
loop_
_entity_poly.entity_id
_entity_poly.type
_entity_poly.pdbx_seq_one_letter_code
_entity_poly.pdbx_strand_id
1 'polypeptide(L)'
;MSANNELCNETAARIRELRESSDASIENTAAMMGISPDTLRMYEEGKTDIPIGILYAAAGIFGVDLTDLMTGKSPNLSRYCVVRSGKGPEIERYPGYRFQSLAFDFQNRLFEPLLVTLNPEMNETIAPVTHSGQEFNLVMSGKIRVIIGGSTIDLDTGDSIFFDPSIPHGQWALDHAPASFLTVIMHDHPSDPTKH
;
A
#
# COMPACT_ATOMS: atom_id res chain seq x y z
N MET A 1 20.17 -29.30 -0.34
CA MET A 1 20.71 -27.96 -0.55
C MET A 1 20.64 -27.24 0.78
N SER A 2 21.67 -26.52 1.21
CA SER A 2 21.70 -25.87 2.54
C SER A 2 20.78 -24.63 2.52
N ALA A 3 20.06 -24.39 3.62
CA ALA A 3 19.19 -23.20 3.79
C ALA A 3 19.91 -21.86 3.52
N ASN A 4 21.24 -21.81 3.71
CA ASN A 4 22.07 -20.67 3.34
C ASN A 4 22.13 -20.42 1.82
N ASN A 5 22.16 -21.45 0.99
CA ASN A 5 22.17 -21.29 -0.47
C ASN A 5 20.83 -20.79 -1.02
N GLU A 6 19.73 -21.16 -0.41
CA GLU A 6 18.39 -20.64 -0.78
C GLU A 6 18.28 -19.14 -0.46
N LEU A 7 18.69 -18.72 0.73
CA LEU A 7 18.66 -17.33 1.14
C LEU A 7 19.55 -16.42 0.27
N CYS A 8 20.75 -16.89 -0.09
CA CYS A 8 21.66 -16.14 -1.00
C CYS A 8 21.03 -16.00 -2.40
N ASN A 9 20.43 -17.06 -2.94
CA ASN A 9 19.80 -17.01 -4.26
C ASN A 9 18.56 -16.09 -4.27
N GLU A 10 17.78 -16.10 -3.20
CA GLU A 10 16.64 -15.19 -3.06
C GLU A 10 17.07 -13.73 -2.97
N THR A 11 18.14 -13.43 -2.21
CA THR A 11 18.70 -12.06 -2.12
C THR A 11 19.25 -11.59 -3.46
N ALA A 12 19.92 -12.46 -4.20
CA ALA A 12 20.42 -12.20 -5.55
C ALA A 12 19.27 -11.85 -6.52
N ALA A 13 18.20 -12.66 -6.49
CA ALA A 13 17.02 -12.42 -7.31
C ALA A 13 16.33 -11.08 -6.97
N ARG A 14 16.28 -10.69 -5.70
CA ARG A 14 15.70 -9.41 -5.25
C ARG A 14 16.51 -8.22 -5.75
N ILE A 15 17.84 -8.27 -5.71
CA ILE A 15 18.71 -7.20 -6.26
C ILE A 15 18.42 -7.02 -7.74
N ARG A 16 18.34 -8.11 -8.50
CA ARG A 16 17.98 -8.08 -9.91
C ARG A 16 16.61 -7.47 -10.15
N GLU A 17 15.60 -7.88 -9.39
CA GLU A 17 14.23 -7.38 -9.49
C GLU A 17 14.15 -5.88 -9.19
N LEU A 18 14.89 -5.39 -8.17
CA LEU A 18 14.99 -3.97 -7.84
C LEU A 18 15.61 -3.17 -8.97
N ARG A 19 16.71 -3.67 -9.55
CA ARG A 19 17.36 -3.02 -10.70
C ARG A 19 16.41 -2.94 -11.90
N GLU A 20 15.78 -4.04 -12.26
CA GLU A 20 14.86 -4.11 -13.41
C GLU A 20 13.62 -3.23 -13.19
N SER A 21 13.11 -3.16 -11.95
CA SER A 21 11.96 -2.32 -11.62
C SER A 21 12.30 -0.83 -11.63
N SER A 22 13.55 -0.47 -11.44
CA SER A 22 14.04 0.91 -11.52
C SER A 22 14.49 1.31 -12.93
N ASP A 23 14.28 0.45 -13.95
CA ASP A 23 14.76 0.60 -15.32
C ASP A 23 16.28 0.89 -15.39
N ALA A 24 17.03 0.42 -14.38
CA ALA A 24 18.46 0.66 -14.29
C ALA A 24 19.26 -0.40 -15.07
N SER A 25 20.24 0.04 -15.87
CA SER A 25 21.15 -0.88 -16.56
C SER A 25 22.13 -1.52 -15.57
N ILE A 26 22.64 -2.71 -15.94
CA ILE A 26 23.67 -3.40 -15.15
C ILE A 26 24.92 -2.51 -15.00
N GLU A 27 25.31 -1.82 -16.08
CA GLU A 27 26.48 -0.95 -16.10
C GLU A 27 26.36 0.21 -15.11
N ASN A 28 25.21 0.89 -15.09
CA ASN A 28 24.95 1.99 -14.18
C ASN A 28 24.87 1.53 -12.72
N THR A 29 24.15 0.44 -12.46
CA THR A 29 24.01 -0.12 -11.12
C THR A 29 25.36 -0.60 -10.57
N ALA A 30 26.15 -1.30 -11.38
CA ALA A 30 27.50 -1.74 -10.99
C ALA A 30 28.40 -0.55 -10.66
N ALA A 31 28.37 0.51 -11.49
CA ALA A 31 29.14 1.73 -11.22
C ALA A 31 28.73 2.39 -9.89
N MET A 32 27.44 2.47 -9.59
CA MET A 32 26.92 3.00 -8.31
C MET A 32 27.35 2.13 -7.11
N MET A 33 27.47 0.80 -7.29
CA MET A 33 27.94 -0.12 -6.26
C MET A 33 29.47 -0.18 -6.15
N GLY A 34 30.22 0.45 -7.06
CA GLY A 34 31.68 0.41 -7.11
C GLY A 34 32.25 -0.94 -7.53
N ILE A 35 31.53 -1.72 -8.34
CA ILE A 35 31.95 -3.04 -8.85
C ILE A 35 31.90 -3.10 -10.39
N SER A 36 32.46 -4.18 -10.98
CA SER A 36 32.32 -4.40 -12.41
C SER A 36 30.94 -4.90 -12.80
N PRO A 37 30.46 -4.62 -14.04
CA PRO A 37 29.20 -5.18 -14.54
C PRO A 37 29.15 -6.71 -14.50
N ASP A 38 30.27 -7.38 -14.76
CA ASP A 38 30.37 -8.84 -14.72
C ASP A 38 30.22 -9.37 -13.28
N THR A 39 30.78 -8.65 -12.31
CA THR A 39 30.60 -8.98 -10.88
C THR A 39 29.14 -8.87 -10.48
N LEU A 40 28.45 -7.81 -10.92
CA LEU A 40 27.02 -7.65 -10.62
C LEU A 40 26.18 -8.77 -11.26
N ARG A 41 26.48 -9.16 -12.51
CA ARG A 41 25.81 -10.31 -13.16
C ARG A 41 26.00 -11.60 -12.36
N MET A 42 27.24 -11.86 -11.88
CA MET A 42 27.51 -13.05 -11.05
C MET A 42 26.71 -13.04 -9.75
N TYR A 43 26.53 -11.88 -9.13
CA TYR A 43 25.70 -11.73 -7.94
C TYR A 43 24.23 -11.98 -8.26
N GLU A 44 23.66 -11.33 -9.28
CA GLU A 44 22.25 -11.48 -9.66
C GLU A 44 21.90 -12.90 -10.16
N GLU A 45 22.87 -13.65 -10.64
CA GLU A 45 22.72 -15.05 -11.04
C GLU A 45 22.93 -16.06 -9.89
N GLY A 46 23.25 -15.57 -8.69
CA GLY A 46 23.51 -16.42 -7.52
C GLY A 46 24.77 -17.28 -7.65
N LYS A 47 25.71 -16.90 -8.56
CA LYS A 47 26.93 -17.67 -8.82
C LYS A 47 28.04 -17.46 -7.80
N THR A 48 27.93 -16.43 -6.99
CA THR A 48 28.88 -16.09 -5.94
C THR A 48 28.18 -15.36 -4.78
N ASP A 49 28.74 -15.50 -3.58
CA ASP A 49 28.22 -14.81 -2.40
C ASP A 49 28.37 -13.30 -2.52
N ILE A 50 27.35 -12.57 -2.06
CA ILE A 50 27.31 -11.12 -2.08
C ILE A 50 27.88 -10.59 -0.77
N PRO A 51 28.99 -9.86 -0.78
CA PRO A 51 29.55 -9.27 0.43
C PRO A 51 28.58 -8.29 1.08
N ILE A 52 28.57 -8.23 2.42
CA ILE A 52 27.67 -7.37 3.19
C ILE A 52 27.77 -5.88 2.78
N GLY A 53 28.96 -5.41 2.41
CA GLY A 53 29.16 -4.04 1.92
C GLY A 53 28.43 -3.77 0.61
N ILE A 54 28.31 -4.77 -0.27
CA ILE A 54 27.55 -4.66 -1.52
C ILE A 54 26.05 -4.69 -1.25
N LEU A 55 25.60 -5.50 -0.28
CA LEU A 55 24.20 -5.50 0.16
C LEU A 55 23.80 -4.15 0.75
N TYR A 56 24.68 -3.51 1.53
CA TYR A 56 24.47 -2.15 2.04
C TYR A 56 24.38 -1.12 0.92
N ALA A 57 25.28 -1.21 -0.08
CA ALA A 57 25.25 -0.33 -1.24
C ALA A 57 23.95 -0.51 -2.04
N ALA A 58 23.54 -1.76 -2.30
CA ALA A 58 22.29 -2.08 -2.97
C ALA A 58 21.07 -1.51 -2.22
N ALA A 59 21.00 -1.74 -0.90
CA ALA A 59 19.91 -1.22 -0.06
C ALA A 59 19.81 0.31 -0.15
N GLY A 60 20.96 1.02 -0.09
CA GLY A 60 21.00 2.48 -0.23
C GLY A 60 20.63 2.98 -1.62
N ILE A 61 21.09 2.32 -2.69
CA ILE A 61 20.79 2.67 -4.08
C ILE A 61 19.30 2.52 -4.38
N PHE A 62 18.68 1.43 -3.93
CA PHE A 62 17.29 1.12 -4.20
C PHE A 62 16.31 1.65 -3.13
N GLY A 63 16.82 2.28 -2.07
CA GLY A 63 15.98 2.87 -1.01
C GLY A 63 15.20 1.84 -0.18
N VAL A 64 15.78 0.64 0.02
CA VAL A 64 15.18 -0.44 0.82
C VAL A 64 15.98 -0.68 2.10
N ASP A 65 15.35 -1.27 3.13
CA ASP A 65 16.07 -1.70 4.32
C ASP A 65 16.93 -2.93 4.02
N LEU A 66 18.12 -3.00 4.64
CA LEU A 66 19.03 -4.14 4.45
C LEU A 66 18.41 -5.46 4.89
N THR A 67 17.69 -5.45 6.02
CA THR A 67 17.01 -6.64 6.53
C THR A 67 15.96 -7.12 5.54
N ASP A 68 15.25 -6.20 4.94
CA ASP A 68 14.24 -6.46 3.93
C ASP A 68 14.85 -7.04 2.65
N LEU A 69 15.96 -6.47 2.18
CA LEU A 69 16.70 -6.98 1.04
C LEU A 69 17.18 -8.42 1.28
N MET A 70 17.64 -8.73 2.47
CA MET A 70 18.13 -10.06 2.83
C MET A 70 17.01 -11.08 3.08
N THR A 71 15.95 -10.70 3.77
CA THR A 71 14.92 -11.64 4.23
C THR A 71 13.69 -11.71 3.32
N GLY A 72 13.52 -10.74 2.42
CA GLY A 72 12.35 -10.63 1.54
C GLY A 72 11.04 -10.40 2.30
N LYS A 73 11.13 -9.99 3.55
CA LYS A 73 9.96 -9.77 4.42
C LYS A 73 9.39 -8.37 4.31
N SER A 74 10.05 -7.49 3.54
CA SER A 74 9.51 -6.16 3.29
C SER A 74 8.56 -6.17 2.10
N PRO A 75 7.47 -5.45 2.26
CA PRO A 75 6.53 -5.15 1.18
C PRO A 75 7.15 -4.34 0.02
N ASN A 76 8.35 -3.79 0.20
CA ASN A 76 8.99 -2.85 -0.72
C ASN A 76 9.43 -3.41 -2.08
N LEU A 77 9.41 -4.72 -2.24
CA LEU A 77 10.02 -5.38 -3.40
C LEU A 77 9.01 -5.87 -4.43
N SER A 78 7.72 -5.75 -4.21
CA SER A 78 6.72 -6.28 -5.12
C SER A 78 6.06 -5.17 -5.95
N ARG A 79 6.05 -5.36 -7.27
CA ARG A 79 5.28 -4.52 -8.22
C ARG A 79 3.77 -4.67 -8.04
N TYR A 80 3.34 -5.60 -7.21
CA TYR A 80 1.94 -5.86 -6.88
C TYR A 80 1.82 -6.32 -5.43
N CYS A 81 0.65 -6.06 -4.86
CA CYS A 81 0.24 -6.56 -3.56
C CYS A 81 -1.04 -7.38 -3.73
N VAL A 82 -1.08 -8.56 -3.14
CA VAL A 82 -2.28 -9.41 -3.14
C VAL A 82 -2.76 -9.59 -1.71
N VAL A 83 -3.88 -8.98 -1.39
CA VAL A 83 -4.57 -9.19 -0.12
C VAL A 83 -5.73 -10.16 -0.35
N ARG A 84 -5.65 -11.34 0.22
CA ARG A 84 -6.72 -12.34 0.12
C ARG A 84 -7.92 -11.91 0.95
N SER A 85 -9.12 -12.30 0.53
CA SER A 85 -10.37 -11.94 1.20
C SER A 85 -10.31 -12.19 2.70
N GLY A 86 -10.61 -11.17 3.50
CA GLY A 86 -10.59 -11.21 4.95
C GLY A 86 -9.19 -11.30 5.59
N LYS A 87 -8.09 -11.17 4.83
CA LYS A 87 -6.70 -11.28 5.33
C LYS A 87 -5.95 -9.95 5.42
N GLY A 88 -6.55 -8.85 5.00
CA GLY A 88 -5.97 -7.53 5.22
C GLY A 88 -5.96 -7.19 6.72
N PRO A 89 -4.91 -6.51 7.22
CA PRO A 89 -4.87 -6.05 8.60
C PRO A 89 -5.99 -5.05 8.88
N GLU A 90 -6.54 -5.11 10.10
CA GLU A 90 -7.46 -4.10 10.59
C GLU A 90 -6.69 -2.85 10.98
N ILE A 91 -7.27 -1.70 10.69
CA ILE A 91 -6.71 -0.39 10.99
C ILE A 91 -7.72 0.35 11.86
N GLU A 92 -7.29 0.81 13.03
CA GLU A 92 -8.09 1.70 13.87
C GLU A 92 -7.91 3.14 13.38
N ARG A 93 -8.99 3.79 12.97
CA ARG A 93 -8.99 5.20 12.53
C ARG A 93 -10.04 6.03 13.25
N TYR A 94 -11.31 5.65 13.09
CA TYR A 94 -12.45 6.40 13.63
C TYR A 94 -13.40 5.44 14.35
N PRO A 95 -13.97 5.84 15.51
CA PRO A 95 -14.98 5.05 16.19
C PRO A 95 -16.18 4.74 15.30
N GLY A 96 -16.73 3.55 15.43
CA GLY A 96 -17.90 3.11 14.66
C GLY A 96 -17.58 2.48 13.31
N TYR A 97 -16.35 2.61 12.83
CA TYR A 97 -15.87 2.01 11.57
C TYR A 97 -14.89 0.89 11.83
N ARG A 98 -14.99 -0.16 11.05
CA ARG A 98 -13.98 -1.21 10.97
C ARG A 98 -13.30 -1.13 9.61
N PHE A 99 -12.05 -0.71 9.59
CA PHE A 99 -11.25 -0.59 8.37
C PHE A 99 -10.36 -1.81 8.19
N GLN A 100 -10.30 -2.34 6.96
CA GLN A 100 -9.37 -3.38 6.58
C GLN A 100 -8.54 -2.89 5.37
N SER A 101 -7.22 -2.91 5.50
CA SER A 101 -6.34 -2.50 4.40
C SER A 101 -6.34 -3.53 3.28
N LEU A 102 -6.49 -3.06 2.04
CA LEU A 102 -6.44 -3.89 0.84
C LEU A 102 -5.11 -3.78 0.08
N ALA A 103 -4.20 -2.92 0.54
CA ALA A 103 -2.88 -2.72 -0.08
C ALA A 103 -1.80 -2.41 0.97
N PHE A 104 -1.84 -3.08 2.13
CA PHE A 104 -0.94 -2.75 3.25
C PHE A 104 0.54 -2.96 2.91
N ASP A 105 0.85 -3.92 2.04
CA ASP A 105 2.20 -4.26 1.61
C ASP A 105 2.69 -3.47 0.37
N PHE A 106 1.84 -2.62 -0.23
CA PHE A 106 2.24 -1.84 -1.39
C PHE A 106 2.77 -0.46 -0.96
N GLN A 107 4.02 -0.19 -1.27
CA GLN A 107 4.66 1.07 -0.88
C GLN A 107 4.51 2.17 -1.92
N ASN A 108 4.71 3.42 -1.48
CA ASN A 108 4.59 4.62 -2.32
C ASN A 108 3.26 4.69 -3.08
N ARG A 109 2.19 4.11 -2.49
CA ARG A 109 0.87 4.15 -3.09
C ARG A 109 0.33 5.59 -3.10
N LEU A 110 -0.23 5.98 -4.24
CA LEU A 110 -0.85 7.30 -4.43
C LEU A 110 -2.24 7.38 -3.80
N PHE A 111 -2.84 6.23 -3.53
CA PHE A 111 -4.16 6.13 -2.91
C PHE A 111 -4.21 4.92 -1.96
N GLU A 112 -5.12 4.96 -1.03
CA GLU A 112 -5.31 3.93 -0.02
C GLU A 112 -6.66 3.24 -0.19
N PRO A 113 -6.71 2.00 -0.72
CA PRO A 113 -7.93 1.22 -0.79
C PRO A 113 -8.18 0.50 0.54
N LEU A 114 -9.39 0.70 1.10
CA LEU A 114 -9.82 0.11 2.35
C LEU A 114 -11.20 -0.53 2.17
N LEU A 115 -11.41 -1.71 2.76
CA LEU A 115 -12.75 -2.22 2.98
C LEU A 115 -13.24 -1.68 4.33
N VAL A 116 -14.35 -0.98 4.30
CA VAL A 116 -14.99 -0.44 5.50
C VAL A 116 -16.24 -1.25 5.80
N THR A 117 -16.38 -1.66 7.06
CA THR A 117 -17.59 -2.32 7.56
C THR A 117 -18.21 -1.45 8.63
N LEU A 118 -19.50 -1.23 8.50
CA LEU A 118 -20.35 -0.52 9.45
C LEU A 118 -21.25 -1.52 10.17
N ASN A 119 -21.29 -1.42 11.49
CA ASN A 119 -22.26 -2.13 12.31
C ASN A 119 -23.34 -1.12 12.79
N PRO A 120 -24.62 -1.35 12.54
CA PRO A 120 -25.69 -0.42 12.96
C PRO A 120 -25.71 -0.16 14.48
N GLU A 121 -25.25 -1.09 15.29
CA GLU A 121 -25.12 -0.91 16.74
C GLU A 121 -24.09 0.16 17.13
N MET A 122 -23.15 0.45 16.23
CA MET A 122 -22.09 1.45 16.41
C MET A 122 -22.41 2.81 15.79
N ASN A 123 -23.57 2.96 15.13
CA ASN A 123 -23.95 4.20 14.44
C ASN A 123 -23.91 5.43 15.35
N GLU A 124 -24.25 5.29 16.63
CA GLU A 124 -24.22 6.40 17.59
C GLU A 124 -22.80 6.88 17.93
N THR A 125 -21.77 6.07 17.65
CA THR A 125 -20.38 6.44 17.90
C THR A 125 -19.74 7.16 16.72
N ILE A 126 -20.40 7.19 15.56
CA ILE A 126 -19.89 7.79 14.34
C ILE A 126 -20.03 9.31 14.42
N ALA A 127 -18.91 10.01 14.32
CA ALA A 127 -18.86 11.46 14.21
C ALA A 127 -18.35 11.87 12.81
N PRO A 128 -18.81 13.01 12.26
CA PRO A 128 -18.28 13.53 11.02
C PRO A 128 -16.78 13.77 11.13
N VAL A 129 -16.05 13.41 10.08
CA VAL A 129 -14.61 13.58 9.97
C VAL A 129 -14.27 14.46 8.77
N THR A 130 -13.05 14.99 8.74
CA THR A 130 -12.49 15.71 7.60
C THR A 130 -11.06 15.26 7.36
N HIS A 131 -10.65 15.23 6.10
CA HIS A 131 -9.26 15.04 5.70
C HIS A 131 -8.98 15.67 4.33
N SER A 132 -7.72 15.78 3.96
CA SER A 132 -7.31 16.29 2.65
C SER A 132 -7.43 15.20 1.57
N GLY A 133 -7.34 15.64 0.31
CA GLY A 133 -7.32 14.77 -0.85
C GLY A 133 -8.68 14.55 -1.49
N GLN A 134 -8.93 13.33 -1.93
CA GLN A 134 -10.17 12.92 -2.59
C GLN A 134 -10.62 11.56 -2.06
N GLU A 135 -11.92 11.34 -1.99
CA GLU A 135 -12.49 10.07 -1.54
C GLU A 135 -13.53 9.54 -2.52
N PHE A 136 -13.40 8.25 -2.83
CA PHE A 136 -14.36 7.47 -3.60
C PHE A 136 -14.87 6.31 -2.77
N ASN A 137 -16.19 6.12 -2.72
CA ASN A 137 -16.83 5.01 -2.04
C ASN A 137 -17.72 4.23 -3.00
N LEU A 138 -17.66 2.89 -2.93
CA LEU A 138 -18.54 1.95 -3.64
C LEU A 138 -19.17 1.00 -2.63
N VAL A 139 -20.49 0.97 -2.56
CA VAL A 139 -21.23 0.08 -1.63
C VAL A 139 -21.12 -1.36 -2.12
N MET A 140 -20.51 -2.21 -1.30
CA MET A 140 -20.30 -3.63 -1.61
C MET A 140 -21.43 -4.52 -1.07
N SER A 141 -22.02 -4.16 0.06
CA SER A 141 -23.16 -4.87 0.66
C SER A 141 -23.94 -3.98 1.60
N GLY A 142 -25.22 -4.25 1.71
CA GLY A 142 -26.13 -3.48 2.57
C GLY A 142 -26.48 -2.13 1.97
N LYS A 143 -26.89 -1.21 2.83
CA LYS A 143 -27.30 0.15 2.48
C LYS A 143 -26.64 1.13 3.46
N ILE A 144 -26.12 2.22 2.93
CA ILE A 144 -25.49 3.25 3.76
C ILE A 144 -26.13 4.61 3.55
N ARG A 145 -26.10 5.42 4.60
CA ARG A 145 -26.37 6.87 4.54
C ARG A 145 -25.05 7.61 4.60
N VAL A 146 -24.82 8.47 3.63
CA VAL A 146 -23.68 9.38 3.60
C VAL A 146 -24.18 10.77 3.92
N ILE A 147 -23.55 11.44 4.89
CA ILE A 147 -23.78 12.83 5.18
C ILE A 147 -22.52 13.59 4.82
N ILE A 148 -22.66 14.60 3.96
CA ILE A 148 -21.55 15.47 3.52
C ILE A 148 -22.01 16.92 3.68
N GLY A 149 -21.39 17.65 4.61
CA GLY A 149 -21.87 18.99 5.00
C GLY A 149 -23.32 18.94 5.46
N GLY A 150 -24.20 19.60 4.74
CA GLY A 150 -25.65 19.58 5.02
C GLY A 150 -26.47 18.60 4.17
N SER A 151 -25.83 17.84 3.28
CA SER A 151 -26.50 16.91 2.35
C SER A 151 -26.55 15.49 2.93
N THR A 152 -27.72 14.84 2.78
CA THR A 152 -27.92 13.43 3.18
C THR A 152 -28.25 12.62 1.93
N ILE A 153 -27.49 11.54 1.71
CA ILE A 153 -27.57 10.70 0.51
C ILE A 153 -27.62 9.25 0.95
N ASP A 154 -28.66 8.52 0.57
CA ASP A 154 -28.77 7.08 0.80
C ASP A 154 -28.29 6.34 -0.44
N LEU A 155 -27.43 5.33 -0.22
CA LEU A 155 -26.80 4.52 -1.28
C LEU A 155 -27.11 3.05 -1.04
N ASP A 156 -27.56 2.38 -2.07
CA ASP A 156 -27.78 0.94 -2.12
C ASP A 156 -26.54 0.18 -2.63
N THR A 157 -26.48 -1.12 -2.44
CA THR A 157 -25.41 -1.98 -2.97
C THR A 157 -25.21 -1.75 -4.47
N GLY A 158 -23.99 -1.46 -4.87
CA GLY A 158 -23.57 -1.14 -6.25
C GLY A 158 -23.53 0.35 -6.55
N ASP A 159 -24.12 1.20 -5.70
CA ASP A 159 -24.00 2.65 -5.85
C ASP A 159 -22.62 3.14 -5.42
N SER A 160 -22.19 4.24 -6.01
CA SER A 160 -20.91 4.88 -5.69
C SER A 160 -21.06 6.39 -5.50
N ILE A 161 -20.15 6.95 -4.73
CA ILE A 161 -20.04 8.40 -4.51
C ILE A 161 -18.58 8.81 -4.56
N PHE A 162 -18.31 9.97 -5.13
CA PHE A 162 -17.02 10.63 -5.15
C PHE A 162 -17.18 12.05 -4.61
N PHE A 163 -16.33 12.46 -3.67
CA PHE A 163 -16.48 13.74 -3.00
C PHE A 163 -15.15 14.32 -2.49
N ASP A 164 -15.20 15.60 -2.13
CA ASP A 164 -14.13 16.32 -1.44
C ASP A 164 -14.24 16.07 0.08
N PRO A 165 -13.31 15.30 0.68
CA PRO A 165 -13.35 14.95 2.10
C PRO A 165 -12.91 16.09 3.03
N SER A 166 -12.54 17.25 2.54
CA SER A 166 -12.33 18.46 3.36
C SER A 166 -13.65 18.98 3.95
N ILE A 167 -14.79 18.59 3.36
CA ILE A 167 -16.12 18.83 3.88
C ILE A 167 -16.43 17.81 4.98
N PRO A 168 -16.94 18.19 6.16
CA PRO A 168 -17.32 17.25 7.19
C PRO A 168 -18.27 16.18 6.65
N HIS A 169 -17.90 14.92 6.80
CA HIS A 169 -18.62 13.79 6.25
C HIS A 169 -18.60 12.57 7.18
N GLY A 170 -19.54 11.66 6.94
CA GLY A 170 -19.64 10.38 7.64
C GLY A 170 -20.60 9.44 6.94
N GLN A 171 -20.50 8.14 7.26
CA GLN A 171 -21.32 7.08 6.70
C GLN A 171 -21.92 6.24 7.81
N TRP A 172 -23.20 5.89 7.69
CA TRP A 172 -23.97 5.09 8.66
C TRP A 172 -24.61 3.92 7.97
N ALA A 173 -24.65 2.77 8.64
CA ALA A 173 -25.44 1.64 8.17
C ALA A 173 -26.93 1.92 8.33
N LEU A 174 -27.74 1.55 7.33
CA LEU A 174 -29.18 1.66 7.34
C LEU A 174 -29.87 0.31 7.58
N ASP A 175 -31.20 0.34 7.70
CA ASP A 175 -32.08 -0.81 7.78
C ASP A 175 -31.73 -1.77 8.95
N HIS A 176 -31.07 -1.27 10.00
CA HIS A 176 -30.62 -2.05 11.15
C HIS A 176 -29.79 -3.29 10.76
N ALA A 177 -29.09 -3.23 9.63
CA ALA A 177 -28.26 -4.30 9.09
C ALA A 177 -26.82 -3.82 8.86
N PRO A 178 -25.81 -4.69 9.03
CA PRO A 178 -24.44 -4.34 8.67
C PRO A 178 -24.30 -3.98 7.18
N ALA A 179 -23.45 -3.02 6.91
CA ALA A 179 -23.12 -2.62 5.54
C ALA A 179 -21.61 -2.57 5.33
N SER A 180 -21.18 -2.74 4.10
CA SER A 180 -19.78 -2.59 3.74
C SER A 180 -19.60 -1.81 2.44
N PHE A 181 -18.52 -1.05 2.36
CA PHE A 181 -18.14 -0.32 1.16
C PHE A 181 -16.62 -0.34 0.96
N LEU A 182 -16.21 -0.30 -0.29
CA LEU A 182 -14.83 0.00 -0.65
C LEU A 182 -14.66 1.51 -0.58
N THR A 183 -13.69 2.00 0.19
CA THR A 183 -13.22 3.38 0.09
C THR A 183 -11.84 3.43 -0.55
N VAL A 184 -11.64 4.41 -1.42
CA VAL A 184 -10.34 4.74 -2.00
C VAL A 184 -10.04 6.19 -1.65
N ILE A 185 -9.04 6.39 -0.79
CA ILE A 185 -8.60 7.71 -0.34
C ILE A 185 -7.32 8.07 -1.09
N MET A 186 -7.35 9.17 -1.81
CA MET A 186 -6.17 9.77 -2.43
C MET A 186 -5.69 10.91 -1.53
N HIS A 187 -4.43 10.84 -1.10
CA HIS A 187 -3.81 11.90 -0.33
C HIS A 187 -3.19 12.95 -1.25
N ASP A 188 -3.23 14.21 -0.82
CA ASP A 188 -2.48 15.26 -1.52
C ASP A 188 -0.99 14.94 -1.45
N HIS A 189 -0.31 14.99 -2.60
CA HIS A 189 1.14 14.77 -2.66
C HIS A 189 1.83 16.00 -2.04
N PRO A 190 2.78 15.84 -1.08
CA PRO A 190 3.47 16.98 -0.45
C PRO A 190 4.43 17.75 -1.39
N SER A 191 4.45 17.46 -2.68
CA SER A 191 5.47 18.00 -3.61
C SER A 191 4.91 18.34 -4.98
N ASP A 192 4.04 19.32 -5.06
CA ASP A 192 3.91 20.14 -6.27
C ASP A 192 4.09 21.62 -5.89
N PRO A 193 5.32 22.18 -6.01
CA PRO A 193 5.58 23.58 -5.72
C PRO A 193 5.00 24.54 -6.79
N THR A 194 4.22 24.06 -7.76
CA THR A 194 3.71 24.86 -8.89
C THR A 194 2.24 25.26 -8.76
N LYS A 195 1.58 24.92 -7.66
CA LYS A 195 0.21 25.42 -7.37
C LYS A 195 0.23 26.54 -6.34
N HIS A 196 0.63 27.73 -6.80
CA HIS A 196 0.28 29.02 -6.21
C HIS A 196 -0.13 29.99 -7.33
#